data_acb8bea5724f2e186010a928b609edef
#
_entry.id   acb8bea5724f2e186010a928b609edef
#
_cell.length_a   1.000
_cell.length_b   1.000
_cell.length_c   1.000
_cell.angle_alpha   90.00
_cell.angle_beta   90.00
_cell.angle_gamma   90.00
#
_symmetry.space_group_name_H-M   'P 1'
#
loop_
_entity.id
_entity.type
_entity.pdbx_description
1 polymer ?
#
loop_
_entity_poly.entity_id
_entity_poly.type
_entity_poly.pdbx_seq_one_letter_code
_entity_poly.pdbx_strand_id
1 'polypeptide(L)'
;MNRLSTPAAATPFTTPWGTHLLTRFPEDPRERLRAWDAADEYLLRHLAGETDSAEGAATELAGRRVVVLGDRWGALATALAAYEPVQIGDSHLGREATRANLARAGAAVDPARLLTTRDTPPGRIDVLLVRVPKSLALLEDQLHRLAPAVHPGTVVIGTGMVTEIHTSTLQLFERILGPTRTSLAVRKARLIFCTPDPALDPGPNPWPHRYALPGDIGPASGRTVVNHAGTFCAERLDIGTRFFLGHLPTPAPGARVVDLGCGNGVVGTAAALAGPGAELLFVDESHQAVASAEETFRTNLGPEAPAEFLTADALAPEVIAPGSVDLVLNNPPFHSHQATTDATAWRMFTGARRALRPGGELWVVGNRHLGYHVKLRRLFGNCQLVAGNPKFVVLRAVKR
;
A
#
# COMPACT_ATOMS: atom_id res chain seq x y z
N MET A 1 35.72 -12.25 8.10
CA MET A 1 35.19 -11.02 7.49
C MET A 1 34.40 -11.39 6.23
N ASN A 2 33.11 -11.67 6.36
CA ASN A 2 32.23 -11.90 5.21
C ASN A 2 31.98 -10.54 4.54
N ARG A 3 32.52 -10.37 3.33
CA ARG A 3 32.06 -9.26 2.45
C ARG A 3 30.62 -9.56 2.10
N LEU A 4 29.69 -8.83 2.72
CA LEU A 4 28.31 -8.77 2.24
C LEU A 4 28.39 -8.28 0.78
N SER A 5 28.10 -9.17 -0.15
CA SER A 5 28.02 -8.83 -1.57
C SER A 5 26.94 -7.75 -1.72
N THR A 6 27.30 -6.58 -2.22
CA THR A 6 26.35 -5.51 -2.53
C THR A 6 25.32 -6.08 -3.49
N PRO A 7 24.01 -6.02 -3.19
CA PRO A 7 22.98 -6.46 -4.13
C PRO A 7 23.14 -5.69 -5.44
N ALA A 8 23.09 -6.38 -6.57
CA ALA A 8 23.33 -5.78 -7.89
C ALA A 8 22.35 -4.64 -8.26
N ALA A 9 21.26 -4.48 -7.52
CA ALA A 9 20.21 -3.45 -7.73
C ALA A 9 20.29 -2.24 -6.77
N ALA A 10 21.25 -2.23 -5.83
CA ALA A 10 21.37 -1.10 -4.90
C ALA A 10 21.93 0.14 -5.63
N THR A 11 21.21 1.26 -5.57
CA THR A 11 21.67 2.52 -6.16
C THR A 11 22.14 3.49 -5.09
N PRO A 12 23.25 4.21 -5.29
CA PRO A 12 23.73 5.18 -4.33
C PRO A 12 22.79 6.39 -4.28
N PHE A 13 22.38 6.77 -3.08
CA PHE A 13 21.64 7.97 -2.77
C PHE A 13 22.52 8.87 -1.90
N THR A 14 23.07 9.92 -2.51
CA THR A 14 23.90 10.91 -1.81
C THR A 14 23.04 12.01 -1.24
N THR A 15 23.17 12.24 0.04
CA THR A 15 22.40 13.20 0.84
C THR A 15 23.36 14.04 1.69
N PRO A 16 22.90 15.14 2.32
CA PRO A 16 23.70 15.89 3.29
C PRO A 16 24.22 15.07 4.49
N TRP A 17 23.56 13.94 4.79
CA TRP A 17 23.93 13.02 5.87
C TRP A 17 24.73 11.81 5.41
N GLY A 18 25.18 11.79 4.16
CA GLY A 18 26.02 10.71 3.63
C GLY A 18 25.44 10.05 2.39
N THR A 19 26.14 9.00 1.96
CA THR A 19 25.71 8.19 0.80
C THR A 19 25.21 6.83 1.27
N HIS A 20 23.96 6.49 0.90
CA HIS A 20 23.28 5.26 1.27
C HIS A 20 23.03 4.42 0.02
N LEU A 21 23.23 3.10 0.12
CA LEU A 21 22.85 2.16 -0.94
C LEU A 21 21.42 1.69 -0.70
N LEU A 22 20.48 2.09 -1.56
CA LEU A 22 19.05 1.82 -1.40
C LEU A 22 18.52 0.84 -2.45
N THR A 23 17.63 -0.05 -2.01
CA THR A 23 16.89 -0.98 -2.89
C THR A 23 15.40 -0.82 -2.67
N ARG A 24 14.61 -1.21 -3.68
CA ARG A 24 13.18 -1.51 -3.52
C ARG A 24 13.01 -2.91 -2.93
N PHE A 25 11.79 -3.24 -2.53
CA PHE A 25 11.45 -4.58 -2.05
C PHE A 25 10.26 -5.15 -2.85
N PRO A 26 10.22 -6.46 -3.13
CA PRO A 26 11.31 -7.42 -2.90
C PRO A 26 12.53 -7.11 -3.75
N GLU A 27 13.72 -7.43 -3.25
CA GLU A 27 14.96 -7.16 -3.96
C GLU A 27 15.04 -8.01 -5.24
N ASP A 28 15.15 -7.38 -6.40
CA ASP A 28 15.38 -8.03 -7.69
C ASP A 28 16.69 -7.49 -8.29
N PRO A 29 17.68 -8.35 -8.58
CA PRO A 29 18.95 -7.94 -9.23
C PRO A 29 18.75 -7.27 -10.58
N ARG A 30 17.57 -7.45 -11.23
CA ARG A 30 17.22 -6.83 -12.51
C ARG A 30 16.44 -5.53 -12.36
N GLU A 31 16.12 -5.10 -11.13
CA GLU A 31 15.42 -3.84 -10.89
C GLU A 31 16.27 -2.65 -11.37
N ARG A 32 15.68 -1.77 -12.17
CA ARG A 32 16.32 -0.58 -12.71
C ARG A 32 15.79 0.71 -12.11
N LEU A 33 14.68 0.64 -11.38
CA LEU A 33 14.07 1.80 -10.76
C LEU A 33 14.72 2.07 -9.40
N ARG A 34 15.08 3.32 -9.15
CA ARG A 34 15.64 3.74 -7.87
C ARG A 34 14.62 3.65 -6.75
N ALA A 35 15.10 3.44 -5.52
CA ALA A 35 14.28 3.47 -4.31
C ALA A 35 13.97 4.89 -3.82
N TRP A 36 14.38 5.92 -4.53
CA TRP A 36 14.22 7.34 -4.23
C TRP A 36 14.00 8.16 -5.50
N ASP A 37 13.47 9.37 -5.37
CA ASP A 37 13.27 10.31 -6.47
C ASP A 37 13.68 11.75 -6.07
N ALA A 38 13.45 12.70 -6.99
CA ALA A 38 13.84 14.09 -6.77
C ALA A 38 13.09 14.76 -5.61
N ALA A 39 11.93 14.25 -5.21
CA ALA A 39 11.19 14.81 -4.10
C ALA A 39 11.86 14.46 -2.75
N ASP A 40 12.38 13.25 -2.62
CA ASP A 40 13.15 12.83 -1.44
C ASP A 40 14.46 13.62 -1.33
N GLU A 41 15.18 13.77 -2.44
CA GLU A 41 16.42 14.57 -2.52
C GLU A 41 16.16 16.03 -2.17
N TYR A 42 15.09 16.64 -2.70
CA TYR A 42 14.78 18.06 -2.47
C TYR A 42 14.42 18.32 -1.00
N LEU A 43 13.62 17.44 -0.39
CA LEU A 43 13.27 17.55 1.03
C LEU A 43 14.52 17.49 1.92
N LEU A 44 15.40 16.51 1.70
CA LEU A 44 16.61 16.34 2.51
C LEU A 44 17.56 17.54 2.37
N ARG A 45 17.79 18.04 1.15
CA ARG A 45 18.60 19.24 0.93
C ARG A 45 18.00 20.47 1.61
N HIS A 46 16.68 20.62 1.60
CA HIS A 46 16.01 21.72 2.31
C HIS A 46 16.21 21.62 3.82
N LEU A 47 16.04 20.43 4.41
CA LEU A 47 16.28 20.23 5.84
C LEU A 47 17.71 20.58 6.27
N ALA A 48 18.69 20.37 5.39
CA ALA A 48 20.09 20.74 5.62
C ALA A 48 20.42 22.22 5.36
N GLY A 49 19.46 23.04 4.90
CA GLY A 49 19.71 24.43 4.53
C GLY A 49 20.43 24.61 3.19
N GLU A 50 20.47 23.59 2.34
CA GLU A 50 21.17 23.61 1.04
C GLU A 50 20.25 24.03 -0.13
N THR A 51 19.19 24.76 0.13
CA THR A 51 18.27 25.24 -0.91
C THR A 51 18.17 26.77 -0.90
N ASP A 52 18.06 27.36 -2.10
CA ASP A 52 17.90 28.81 -2.29
C ASP A 52 16.49 29.31 -1.93
N SER A 53 15.74 28.60 -1.13
CA SER A 53 14.41 29.04 -0.69
C SER A 53 14.53 30.14 0.36
N ALA A 54 13.57 31.08 0.38
CA ALA A 54 13.49 32.15 1.39
C ALA A 54 13.45 31.64 2.84
N GLU A 55 13.37 30.35 3.05
CA GLU A 55 13.37 29.60 4.32
C GLU A 55 14.66 28.79 4.51
N GLY A 56 15.75 29.21 3.88
CA GLY A 56 17.01 28.48 3.74
C GLY A 56 17.82 28.19 5.02
N ALA A 57 17.24 28.36 6.22
CA ALA A 57 17.88 27.92 7.44
C ALA A 57 17.72 26.40 7.61
N ALA A 58 18.79 25.71 8.01
CA ALA A 58 18.74 24.29 8.33
C ALA A 58 17.70 24.03 9.43
N THR A 59 16.95 22.94 9.28
CA THR A 59 16.01 22.50 10.31
C THR A 59 16.77 21.73 11.38
N GLU A 60 16.71 22.20 12.63
CA GLU A 60 17.28 21.45 13.76
C GLU A 60 16.51 20.15 13.97
N LEU A 61 17.20 19.01 13.94
CA LEU A 61 16.61 17.68 14.11
C LEU A 61 17.05 16.99 15.40
N ALA A 62 18.20 17.40 15.97
CA ALA A 62 18.74 16.76 17.16
C ALA A 62 17.82 16.96 18.37
N GLY A 63 17.54 15.87 19.08
CA GLY A 63 16.65 15.86 20.25
C GLY A 63 15.17 16.11 19.94
N ARG A 64 14.78 16.21 18.64
CA ARG A 64 13.39 16.42 18.22
C ARG A 64 12.75 15.10 17.78
N ARG A 65 11.45 14.96 18.02
CA ARG A 65 10.68 13.82 17.53
C ARG A 65 10.33 14.02 16.06
N VAL A 66 11.07 13.31 15.19
CA VAL A 66 10.87 13.32 13.74
C VAL A 66 9.92 12.20 13.34
N VAL A 67 8.89 12.55 12.59
CA VAL A 67 7.95 11.59 11.99
C VAL A 67 8.01 11.73 10.48
N VAL A 68 8.15 10.58 9.77
CA VAL A 68 8.15 10.50 8.31
C VAL A 68 6.92 9.72 7.88
N LEU A 69 5.98 10.41 7.25
CA LEU A 69 4.78 9.80 6.69
C LEU A 69 4.96 9.49 5.20
N GLY A 70 4.65 8.26 4.79
CA GLY A 70 4.55 7.87 3.39
C GLY A 70 5.88 7.68 2.66
N ASP A 71 6.98 7.48 3.39
CA ASP A 71 8.28 7.12 2.80
C ASP A 71 8.16 5.82 2.03
N ARG A 72 8.34 5.88 0.70
CA ARG A 72 7.97 4.77 -0.19
C ARG A 72 8.83 3.53 -0.01
N TRP A 73 10.15 3.73 0.15
CA TRP A 73 11.15 2.67 0.22
C TRP A 73 12.17 2.90 1.33
N GLY A 74 11.88 3.80 2.26
CA GLY A 74 12.75 4.11 3.38
C GLY A 74 13.93 5.05 3.05
N ALA A 75 13.82 5.84 1.97
CA ALA A 75 14.87 6.76 1.58
C ALA A 75 15.08 7.88 2.61
N LEU A 76 13.98 8.48 3.09
CA LEU A 76 14.01 9.53 4.10
C LEU A 76 14.40 8.97 5.48
N ALA A 77 13.79 7.85 5.89
CA ALA A 77 14.09 7.21 7.15
C ALA A 77 15.55 6.76 7.25
N THR A 78 16.12 6.22 6.15
CA THR A 78 17.52 5.79 6.11
C THR A 78 18.49 6.98 6.14
N ALA A 79 18.21 8.05 5.37
CA ALA A 79 19.05 9.24 5.37
C ALA A 79 19.07 9.93 6.74
N LEU A 80 17.95 9.91 7.46
CA LEU A 80 17.77 10.55 8.76
C LEU A 80 17.95 9.58 9.93
N ALA A 81 18.52 8.39 9.73
CA ALA A 81 18.61 7.34 10.74
C ALA A 81 19.29 7.79 12.04
N ALA A 82 20.27 8.72 11.98
CA ALA A 82 20.93 9.29 13.16
C ALA A 82 19.97 10.05 14.10
N TYR A 83 18.81 10.50 13.61
CA TYR A 83 17.76 11.17 14.38
C TYR A 83 16.62 10.24 14.78
N GLU A 84 16.78 8.96 14.52
CA GLU A 84 15.83 7.90 14.91
C GLU A 84 14.37 8.21 14.55
N PRO A 85 14.04 8.53 13.28
CA PRO A 85 12.69 8.93 12.91
C PRO A 85 11.69 7.80 13.11
N VAL A 86 10.44 8.17 13.43
CA VAL A 86 9.31 7.25 13.36
C VAL A 86 8.76 7.31 11.93
N GLN A 87 8.80 6.20 11.20
CA GLN A 87 8.17 6.07 9.90
C GLN A 87 6.73 5.56 10.05
N ILE A 88 5.80 6.16 9.29
CA ILE A 88 4.42 5.68 9.19
C ILE A 88 4.12 5.40 7.72
N GLY A 89 3.72 4.16 7.40
CA GLY A 89 3.45 3.75 6.02
C GLY A 89 2.33 2.72 5.89
N ASP A 90 1.63 2.74 4.76
CA ASP A 90 0.55 1.79 4.47
C ASP A 90 1.05 0.51 3.79
N SER A 91 2.15 0.60 3.06
CA SER A 91 2.70 -0.49 2.26
C SER A 91 3.58 -1.43 3.09
N HIS A 92 3.23 -2.72 3.11
CA HIS A 92 4.10 -3.78 3.63
C HIS A 92 5.44 -3.80 2.90
N LEU A 93 5.43 -3.72 1.57
CA LEU A 93 6.65 -3.70 0.74
C LEU A 93 7.55 -2.51 1.08
N GLY A 94 6.95 -1.32 1.28
CA GLY A 94 7.67 -0.11 1.69
C GLY A 94 8.32 -0.27 3.07
N ARG A 95 7.62 -0.89 4.01
CA ARG A 95 8.13 -1.14 5.37
C ARG A 95 9.28 -2.16 5.38
N GLU A 96 9.17 -3.23 4.60
CA GLU A 96 10.26 -4.20 4.46
C GLU A 96 11.48 -3.61 3.73
N ALA A 97 11.26 -2.76 2.70
CA ALA A 97 12.33 -2.01 2.06
C ALA A 97 13.06 -1.09 3.07
N THR A 98 12.30 -0.35 3.90
CA THR A 98 12.87 0.51 4.94
C THR A 98 13.74 -0.30 5.90
N ARG A 99 13.23 -1.44 6.38
CA ARG A 99 13.96 -2.35 7.26
C ARG A 99 15.29 -2.80 6.64
N ALA A 100 15.23 -3.26 5.38
CA ALA A 100 16.40 -3.71 4.64
C ALA A 100 17.41 -2.58 4.39
N ASN A 101 16.95 -1.38 4.04
CA ASN A 101 17.80 -0.23 3.76
C ASN A 101 18.47 0.32 5.03
N LEU A 102 17.74 0.40 6.16
CA LEU A 102 18.32 0.75 7.47
C LEU A 102 19.41 -0.25 7.88
N ALA A 103 19.13 -1.55 7.80
CA ALA A 103 20.10 -2.59 8.12
C ALA A 103 21.36 -2.50 7.24
N ARG A 104 21.19 -2.24 5.93
CA ARG A 104 22.32 -2.06 4.98
C ARG A 104 23.13 -0.81 5.28
N ALA A 105 22.50 0.26 5.77
CA ALA A 105 23.17 1.47 6.20
C ALA A 105 23.89 1.32 7.57
N GLY A 106 23.76 0.15 8.23
CA GLY A 106 24.31 -0.08 9.56
C GLY A 106 23.54 0.61 10.68
N ALA A 107 22.32 1.10 10.40
CA ALA A 107 21.46 1.72 11.39
C ALA A 107 20.67 0.65 12.19
N ALA A 108 20.31 0.99 13.43
CA ALA A 108 19.44 0.14 14.22
C ALA A 108 18.05 0.03 13.58
N VAL A 109 17.52 -1.17 13.49
CA VAL A 109 16.17 -1.43 13.02
C VAL A 109 15.28 -1.67 14.24
N ASP A 110 14.59 -0.61 14.68
CA ASP A 110 13.63 -0.70 15.78
C ASP A 110 12.21 -0.86 15.21
N PRO A 111 11.56 -2.01 15.39
CA PRO A 111 10.19 -2.23 14.91
C PRO A 111 9.17 -1.22 15.47
N ALA A 112 9.40 -0.69 16.69
CA ALA A 112 8.52 0.30 17.30
C ALA A 112 8.56 1.68 16.59
N ARG A 113 9.54 1.90 15.71
CA ARG A 113 9.66 3.10 14.89
C ARG A 113 9.17 2.91 13.45
N LEU A 114 8.80 1.68 13.06
CA LEU A 114 8.25 1.36 11.75
C LEU A 114 6.75 1.07 11.87
N LEU A 115 5.98 2.13 12.07
CA LEU A 115 4.54 2.07 12.26
C LEU A 115 3.79 1.89 10.93
N THR A 116 2.62 1.27 11.04
CA THR A 116 1.64 1.22 9.95
C THR A 116 0.69 2.41 10.03
N THR A 117 -0.06 2.66 8.99
CA THR A 117 -1.15 3.66 8.99
C THR A 117 -2.28 3.33 9.96
N ARG A 118 -2.30 2.12 10.54
CA ARG A 118 -3.30 1.65 11.52
C ARG A 118 -2.83 1.79 12.96
N ASP A 119 -1.53 1.88 13.20
CA ASP A 119 -0.97 2.02 14.53
C ASP A 119 -1.28 3.41 15.13
N THR A 120 -1.21 3.51 16.46
CA THR A 120 -1.34 4.79 17.16
C THR A 120 -0.10 5.65 16.87
N PRO A 121 -0.26 6.85 16.31
CA PRO A 121 0.87 7.76 16.10
C PRO A 121 1.50 8.23 17.41
N PRO A 122 2.75 8.74 17.38
CA PRO A 122 3.36 9.38 18.53
C PRO A 122 2.50 10.51 19.09
N GLY A 123 2.37 10.61 20.41
CA GLY A 123 1.54 11.63 21.08
C GLY A 123 2.04 13.08 20.94
N ARG A 124 3.25 13.28 20.41
CA ARG A 124 3.84 14.59 20.10
C ARG A 124 4.76 14.46 18.88
N ILE A 125 4.73 15.45 18.01
CA ILE A 125 5.56 15.53 16.80
C ILE A 125 6.23 16.91 16.77
N ASP A 126 7.57 16.94 16.69
CA ASP A 126 8.31 18.18 16.57
C ASP A 126 8.69 18.49 15.11
N VAL A 127 8.87 17.46 14.28
CA VAL A 127 9.10 17.57 12.83
C VAL A 127 8.26 16.52 12.13
N LEU A 128 7.35 16.95 11.26
CA LEU A 128 6.51 16.10 10.43
C LEU A 128 6.91 16.23 8.97
N LEU A 129 7.46 15.16 8.41
CA LEU A 129 7.85 15.06 7.01
C LEU A 129 6.82 14.19 6.28
N VAL A 130 6.16 14.75 5.27
CA VAL A 130 5.10 14.06 4.54
C VAL A 130 5.51 13.83 3.09
N ARG A 131 5.85 12.58 2.74
CA ARG A 131 5.94 12.16 1.34
C ARG A 131 4.52 11.94 0.82
N VAL A 132 4.00 12.90 0.05
CA VAL A 132 2.60 12.89 -0.41
C VAL A 132 2.26 11.55 -1.07
N PRO A 133 1.26 10.81 -0.56
CA PRO A 133 0.82 9.56 -1.16
C PRO A 133 0.01 9.85 -2.44
N LYS A 134 -0.11 8.84 -3.31
CA LYS A 134 -0.94 8.95 -4.52
C LYS A 134 -2.43 9.10 -4.21
N SER A 135 -2.88 8.57 -3.08
CA SER A 135 -4.28 8.65 -2.64
C SER A 135 -4.47 9.87 -1.73
N LEU A 136 -5.29 10.83 -2.16
CA LEU A 136 -5.71 11.96 -1.33
C LEU A 136 -6.52 11.51 -0.11
N ALA A 137 -7.31 10.47 -0.24
CA ALA A 137 -8.04 9.85 0.86
C ALA A 137 -7.11 9.37 1.97
N LEU A 138 -6.01 8.68 1.59
CA LEU A 138 -5.00 8.25 2.55
C LEU A 138 -4.30 9.44 3.21
N LEU A 139 -3.98 10.49 2.44
CA LEU A 139 -3.40 11.72 2.99
C LEU A 139 -4.36 12.35 4.01
N GLU A 140 -5.64 12.48 3.68
CA GLU A 140 -6.67 13.04 4.55
C GLU A 140 -6.77 12.28 5.88
N ASP A 141 -6.95 10.97 5.83
CA ASP A 141 -7.01 10.12 7.03
C ASP A 141 -5.76 10.29 7.91
N GLN A 142 -4.57 10.23 7.30
CA GLN A 142 -3.32 10.31 8.05
C GLN A 142 -3.09 11.71 8.65
N LEU A 143 -3.43 12.78 7.95
CA LEU A 143 -3.37 14.13 8.53
C LEU A 143 -4.32 14.27 9.71
N HIS A 144 -5.56 13.78 9.62
CA HIS A 144 -6.50 13.77 10.77
C HIS A 144 -5.96 12.98 11.95
N ARG A 145 -5.32 11.83 11.73
CA ARG A 145 -4.75 10.99 12.79
C ARG A 145 -3.53 11.63 13.46
N LEU A 146 -2.74 12.42 12.69
CA LEU A 146 -1.53 13.08 13.18
C LEU A 146 -1.81 14.45 13.81
N ALA A 147 -2.89 15.13 13.40
CA ALA A 147 -3.23 16.49 13.87
C ALA A 147 -3.20 16.65 15.40
N PRO A 148 -3.73 15.70 16.22
CA PRO A 148 -3.67 15.83 17.67
C PRO A 148 -2.24 15.86 18.26
N ALA A 149 -1.25 15.35 17.55
CA ALA A 149 0.16 15.32 17.99
C ALA A 149 0.98 16.51 17.48
N VAL A 150 0.42 17.30 16.55
CA VAL A 150 1.02 18.51 15.98
C VAL A 150 0.77 19.68 16.92
N HIS A 151 1.76 20.52 17.12
CA HIS A 151 1.68 21.72 17.99
C HIS A 151 2.23 22.96 17.27
N PRO A 152 2.03 24.19 17.77
CA PRO A 152 2.46 25.40 17.07
C PRO A 152 3.95 25.49 16.71
N GLY A 153 4.80 24.76 17.43
CA GLY A 153 6.25 24.68 17.15
C GLY A 153 6.64 23.50 16.26
N THR A 154 5.69 22.71 15.76
CA THR A 154 5.99 21.62 14.83
C THR A 154 6.38 22.16 13.46
N VAL A 155 7.50 21.71 12.94
CA VAL A 155 7.89 21.96 11.54
C VAL A 155 7.18 20.92 10.66
N VAL A 156 6.30 21.38 9.77
CA VAL A 156 5.56 20.50 8.86
C VAL A 156 6.00 20.76 7.42
N ILE A 157 6.64 19.76 6.79
CA ILE A 157 7.11 19.85 5.41
C ILE A 157 6.59 18.63 4.62
N GLY A 158 5.77 18.91 3.60
CA GLY A 158 5.39 17.92 2.60
C GLY A 158 6.35 17.94 1.41
N THR A 159 6.44 16.83 0.69
CA THR A 159 7.19 16.71 -0.57
C THR A 159 6.51 15.78 -1.55
N GLY A 160 6.66 16.07 -2.84
CA GLY A 160 6.14 15.24 -3.92
C GLY A 160 6.62 15.71 -5.28
N MET A 161 6.44 14.87 -6.29
CA MET A 161 6.59 15.31 -7.67
C MET A 161 5.47 16.29 -8.03
N VAL A 162 5.71 17.22 -8.94
CA VAL A 162 4.70 18.22 -9.38
C VAL A 162 3.38 17.57 -9.80
N THR A 163 3.45 16.40 -10.40
CA THR A 163 2.28 15.60 -10.82
C THR A 163 1.54 14.93 -9.66
N GLU A 164 2.06 14.97 -8.45
CA GLU A 164 1.48 14.39 -7.23
C GLU A 164 0.90 15.47 -6.30
N ILE A 165 1.31 16.73 -6.48
CA ILE A 165 0.86 17.85 -5.66
C ILE A 165 -0.16 18.66 -6.46
N HIS A 166 -1.42 18.50 -6.11
CA HIS A 166 -2.56 19.21 -6.68
C HIS A 166 -3.10 20.26 -5.71
N THR A 167 -3.97 21.16 -6.17
CA THR A 167 -4.67 22.11 -5.30
C THR A 167 -5.38 21.41 -4.15
N SER A 168 -6.03 20.27 -4.41
CA SER A 168 -6.68 19.45 -3.38
C SER A 168 -5.71 18.90 -2.32
N THR A 169 -4.45 18.63 -2.69
CA THR A 169 -3.42 18.24 -1.72
C THR A 169 -3.16 19.38 -0.72
N LEU A 170 -3.01 20.61 -1.20
CA LEU A 170 -2.77 21.78 -0.35
C LEU A 170 -3.97 22.07 0.53
N GLN A 171 -5.18 21.99 -0.02
CA GLN A 171 -6.43 22.17 0.72
C GLN A 171 -6.59 21.19 1.89
N LEU A 172 -6.08 19.97 1.77
CA LEU A 172 -6.06 19.01 2.89
C LEU A 172 -5.16 19.49 4.02
N PHE A 173 -3.93 19.94 3.73
CA PHE A 173 -3.06 20.51 4.74
C PHE A 173 -3.69 21.76 5.38
N GLU A 174 -4.24 22.68 4.56
CA GLU A 174 -4.87 23.91 5.03
C GLU A 174 -6.04 23.63 5.96
N ARG A 175 -6.91 22.70 5.59
CA ARG A 175 -8.12 22.38 6.35
C ARG A 175 -7.84 21.63 7.64
N ILE A 176 -6.76 20.82 7.70
CA ILE A 176 -6.52 19.90 8.81
C ILE A 176 -5.41 20.40 9.75
N LEU A 177 -4.39 21.06 9.22
CA LEU A 177 -3.24 21.48 10.02
C LEU A 177 -3.06 23.00 10.08
N GLY A 178 -3.33 23.73 8.98
CA GLY A 178 -3.20 25.19 8.96
C GLY A 178 -2.68 25.76 7.64
N PRO A 179 -2.45 27.08 7.57
CA PRO A 179 -2.02 27.79 6.37
C PRO A 179 -0.86 27.11 5.65
N THR A 180 -1.00 26.96 4.34
CA THR A 180 -0.12 26.13 3.53
C THR A 180 0.34 26.86 2.27
N ARG A 181 1.62 26.70 1.89
CA ARG A 181 2.21 27.23 0.67
C ARG A 181 3.19 26.23 0.06
N THR A 182 3.61 26.45 -1.18
CA THR A 182 4.57 25.57 -1.86
C THR A 182 5.84 26.31 -2.27
N SER A 183 6.94 25.57 -2.38
CA SER A 183 8.16 26.04 -3.03
C SER A 183 7.99 26.17 -4.54
N LEU A 184 8.97 26.79 -5.20
CA LEU A 184 9.20 26.59 -6.63
C LEU A 184 9.59 25.14 -6.91
N ALA A 185 9.34 24.69 -8.14
CA ALA A 185 9.69 23.34 -8.53
C ALA A 185 11.19 23.18 -8.80
N VAL A 186 11.83 22.18 -8.20
CA VAL A 186 13.21 21.78 -8.46
C VAL A 186 13.22 20.37 -8.99
N ARG A 187 13.76 20.12 -10.19
CA ARG A 187 13.77 18.81 -10.85
C ARG A 187 12.39 18.11 -10.88
N LYS A 188 11.33 18.90 -11.11
CA LYS A 188 9.92 18.48 -11.07
C LYS A 188 9.42 18.01 -9.70
N ALA A 189 10.12 18.30 -8.61
CA ALA A 189 9.68 18.11 -7.24
C ALA A 189 9.28 19.45 -6.61
N ARG A 190 8.39 19.42 -5.65
CA ARG A 190 7.98 20.58 -4.82
C ARG A 190 7.98 20.23 -3.36
N LEU A 191 8.20 21.25 -2.52
CA LEU A 191 7.93 21.20 -1.09
C LEU A 191 6.58 21.87 -0.78
N ILE A 192 5.96 21.43 0.29
CA ILE A 192 4.77 22.00 0.89
C ILE A 192 5.16 22.43 2.29
N PHE A 193 4.95 23.70 2.62
CA PHE A 193 5.17 24.25 3.95
C PHE A 193 3.84 24.53 4.59
N CYS A 194 3.57 23.92 5.74
CA CYS A 194 2.35 24.13 6.49
C CYS A 194 2.71 24.69 7.88
N THR A 195 2.05 25.77 8.26
CA THR A 195 2.17 26.36 9.59
C THR A 195 1.02 25.86 10.45
N PRO A 196 1.29 25.05 11.49
CA PRO A 196 0.22 24.56 12.35
C PRO A 196 -0.61 25.67 12.99
N ASP A 197 -1.92 25.57 12.90
CA ASP A 197 -2.86 26.51 13.52
C ASP A 197 -3.62 25.81 14.66
N PRO A 198 -3.30 26.11 15.92
CA PRO A 198 -3.97 25.49 17.07
C PRO A 198 -5.43 25.89 17.26
N ALA A 199 -5.90 26.92 16.54
CA ALA A 199 -7.31 27.35 16.57
C ALA A 199 -8.16 26.61 15.52
N LEU A 200 -7.53 25.83 14.63
CA LEU A 200 -8.22 25.11 13.57
C LEU A 200 -8.92 23.87 14.12
N ASP A 201 -10.22 23.75 13.87
CA ASP A 201 -10.96 22.52 14.09
C ASP A 201 -11.15 21.81 12.74
N PRO A 202 -10.41 20.71 12.47
CA PRO A 202 -10.53 19.96 11.23
C PRO A 202 -11.85 19.16 11.14
N GLY A 203 -12.63 19.11 12.22
CA GLY A 203 -13.78 18.22 12.34
C GLY A 203 -13.38 16.73 12.48
N PRO A 204 -14.36 15.81 12.46
CA PRO A 204 -14.10 14.39 12.57
C PRO A 204 -13.43 13.84 11.32
N ASN A 205 -12.56 12.81 11.52
CA ASN A 205 -12.00 12.07 10.40
C ASN A 205 -13.14 11.39 9.61
N PRO A 206 -13.28 11.60 8.29
CA PRO A 206 -14.34 11.04 7.49
C PRO A 206 -14.22 9.53 7.23
N TRP A 207 -13.08 8.92 7.58
CA TRP A 207 -12.80 7.50 7.33
C TRP A 207 -13.06 6.63 8.56
N PRO A 208 -13.55 5.37 8.39
CA PRO A 208 -13.81 4.67 7.12
C PRO A 208 -15.16 5.05 6.47
N HIS A 209 -15.22 4.96 5.14
CA HIS A 209 -16.46 5.09 4.37
C HIS A 209 -17.22 3.76 4.28
N ARG A 210 -18.54 3.83 4.18
CA ARG A 210 -19.42 2.66 4.03
C ARG A 210 -20.38 2.85 2.89
N TYR A 211 -20.61 1.79 2.09
CA TYR A 211 -21.68 1.77 1.10
C TYR A 211 -22.30 0.37 0.98
N ALA A 212 -23.56 0.32 0.49
CA ALA A 212 -24.23 -0.95 0.22
C ALA A 212 -23.95 -1.40 -1.22
N LEU A 213 -23.71 -2.69 -1.39
CA LEU A 213 -23.55 -3.31 -2.70
C LEU A 213 -24.89 -3.36 -3.45
N PRO A 214 -24.89 -3.30 -4.80
CA PRO A 214 -26.09 -3.45 -5.60
C PRO A 214 -26.85 -4.75 -5.31
N GLY A 215 -28.17 -4.76 -5.54
CA GLY A 215 -29.04 -5.93 -5.26
C GLY A 215 -28.99 -7.04 -6.31
N ASP A 216 -28.16 -6.92 -7.35
CA ASP A 216 -28.13 -7.79 -8.53
C ASP A 216 -26.75 -8.41 -8.79
N ILE A 217 -25.99 -8.69 -7.73
CA ILE A 217 -24.60 -9.20 -7.81
C ILE A 217 -24.40 -10.57 -7.13
N GLY A 218 -25.46 -11.34 -6.97
CA GLY A 218 -25.40 -12.68 -6.37
C GLY A 218 -25.36 -12.65 -4.83
N PRO A 219 -24.59 -13.55 -4.17
CA PRO A 219 -24.61 -13.71 -2.71
C PRO A 219 -24.23 -12.46 -1.91
N ALA A 220 -23.46 -11.55 -2.50
CA ALA A 220 -23.07 -10.29 -1.87
C ALA A 220 -24.09 -9.15 -2.04
N SER A 221 -25.23 -9.38 -2.71
CA SER A 221 -26.27 -8.36 -2.95
C SER A 221 -26.72 -7.69 -1.65
N GLY A 222 -26.76 -6.34 -1.66
CA GLY A 222 -27.19 -5.54 -0.52
C GLY A 222 -26.27 -5.56 0.69
N ARG A 223 -25.14 -6.24 0.64
CA ARG A 223 -24.15 -6.29 1.72
C ARG A 223 -23.39 -4.97 1.86
N THR A 224 -22.96 -4.68 3.07
CA THR A 224 -22.21 -3.45 3.38
C THR A 224 -20.71 -3.65 3.10
N VAL A 225 -20.11 -2.70 2.41
CA VAL A 225 -18.65 -2.61 2.22
C VAL A 225 -18.12 -1.50 3.11
N VAL A 226 -17.05 -1.78 3.83
CA VAL A 226 -16.33 -0.83 4.66
C VAL A 226 -14.98 -0.53 4.01
N ASN A 227 -14.65 0.74 3.87
CA ASN A 227 -13.43 1.17 3.18
C ASN A 227 -12.63 2.12 4.05
N HIS A 228 -11.48 1.68 4.50
CA HIS A 228 -10.48 2.58 5.04
C HIS A 228 -9.84 3.41 3.93
N ALA A 229 -9.23 4.50 4.32
CA ALA A 229 -8.67 5.47 3.38
C ALA A 229 -7.57 4.86 2.49
N GLY A 230 -7.62 5.17 1.20
CA GLY A 230 -6.63 4.68 0.24
C GLY A 230 -6.94 3.31 -0.37
N THR A 231 -7.93 2.60 0.15
CA THR A 231 -8.38 1.32 -0.42
C THR A 231 -9.00 1.54 -1.81
N PHE A 232 -8.72 0.62 -2.71
CA PHE A 232 -9.23 0.68 -4.09
C PHE A 232 -10.76 0.68 -4.13
N CYS A 233 -11.36 1.61 -4.91
CA CYS A 233 -12.81 1.74 -5.09
C CYS A 233 -13.58 1.92 -3.77
N ALA A 234 -13.11 2.84 -2.91
CA ALA A 234 -13.71 3.13 -1.61
C ALA A 234 -15.15 3.68 -1.66
N GLU A 235 -15.57 4.26 -2.79
CA GLU A 235 -16.90 4.92 -2.91
C GLU A 235 -17.93 4.06 -3.62
N ARG A 236 -17.52 3.08 -4.41
CA ARG A 236 -18.43 2.26 -5.22
C ARG A 236 -17.78 0.95 -5.65
N LEU A 237 -18.61 -0.03 -5.99
CA LEU A 237 -18.14 -1.30 -6.56
C LEU A 237 -17.45 -1.07 -7.92
N ASP A 238 -16.23 -1.59 -8.07
CA ASP A 238 -15.49 -1.61 -9.33
C ASP A 238 -16.21 -2.47 -10.39
N ILE A 239 -16.15 -2.03 -11.65
CA ILE A 239 -16.83 -2.70 -12.76
C ILE A 239 -16.23 -4.10 -13.02
N GLY A 240 -14.90 -4.25 -12.91
CA GLY A 240 -14.22 -5.55 -13.05
C GLY A 240 -14.58 -6.49 -11.90
N THR A 241 -14.58 -5.98 -10.67
CA THR A 241 -15.04 -6.72 -9.49
C THR A 241 -16.50 -7.14 -9.63
N ARG A 242 -17.40 -6.24 -10.07
CA ARG A 242 -18.81 -6.58 -10.36
C ARG A 242 -18.91 -7.73 -11.35
N PHE A 243 -18.14 -7.67 -12.45
CA PHE A 243 -18.13 -8.74 -13.44
C PHE A 243 -17.62 -10.06 -12.86
N PHE A 244 -16.59 -10.01 -11.99
CA PHE A 244 -16.04 -11.18 -11.32
C PHE A 244 -17.04 -11.84 -10.37
N LEU A 245 -17.75 -11.04 -9.56
CA LEU A 245 -18.77 -11.50 -8.61
C LEU A 245 -19.88 -12.35 -9.27
N GLY A 246 -20.28 -12.01 -10.50
CA GLY A 246 -21.27 -12.79 -11.26
C GLY A 246 -20.75 -14.14 -11.78
N HIS A 247 -19.46 -14.44 -11.60
CA HIS A 247 -18.83 -15.64 -12.15
C HIS A 247 -17.92 -16.36 -11.15
N LEU A 248 -18.02 -16.03 -9.86
CA LEU A 248 -17.23 -16.68 -8.81
C LEU A 248 -17.61 -18.16 -8.69
N PRO A 249 -16.62 -19.05 -8.45
CA PRO A 249 -16.92 -20.43 -8.07
C PRO A 249 -17.54 -20.46 -6.68
N THR A 250 -18.37 -21.46 -6.40
CA THR A 250 -18.85 -21.75 -5.05
C THR A 250 -17.83 -22.65 -4.34
N PRO A 251 -17.16 -22.19 -3.28
CA PRO A 251 -16.25 -23.03 -2.52
C PRO A 251 -16.98 -24.22 -1.87
N ALA A 252 -16.31 -25.36 -1.81
CA ALA A 252 -16.80 -26.48 -1.03
C ALA A 252 -16.63 -26.23 0.48
N PRO A 253 -17.47 -26.81 1.34
CA PRO A 253 -17.25 -26.78 2.79
C PRO A 253 -15.86 -27.34 3.15
N GLY A 254 -15.14 -26.63 4.03
CA GLY A 254 -13.77 -26.97 4.42
C GLY A 254 -12.70 -26.60 3.37
N ALA A 255 -13.08 -26.04 2.21
CA ALA A 255 -12.09 -25.57 1.24
C ALA A 255 -11.34 -24.32 1.78
N ARG A 256 -10.02 -24.32 1.66
CA ARG A 256 -9.20 -23.16 2.00
C ARG A 256 -9.11 -22.21 0.80
N VAL A 257 -9.69 -21.02 0.95
CA VAL A 257 -9.86 -20.01 -0.10
C VAL A 257 -9.03 -18.77 0.23
N VAL A 258 -8.28 -18.29 -0.74
CA VAL A 258 -7.52 -17.05 -0.61
C VAL A 258 -8.10 -15.96 -1.51
N ASP A 259 -8.45 -14.81 -0.93
CA ASP A 259 -8.68 -13.56 -1.67
C ASP A 259 -7.35 -12.80 -1.76
N LEU A 260 -6.70 -12.90 -2.92
CA LEU A 260 -5.36 -12.37 -3.15
C LEU A 260 -5.39 -10.98 -3.78
N GLY A 261 -4.84 -9.98 -3.09
CA GLY A 261 -5.05 -8.57 -3.39
C GLY A 261 -6.48 -8.20 -3.03
N CYS A 262 -6.84 -8.47 -1.77
CA CYS A 262 -8.23 -8.47 -1.31
C CYS A 262 -8.89 -7.09 -1.32
N GLY A 263 -8.12 -6.00 -1.31
CA GLY A 263 -8.66 -4.65 -1.26
C GLY A 263 -9.63 -4.49 -0.10
N ASN A 264 -10.89 -4.15 -0.40
CA ASN A 264 -11.95 -4.03 0.61
C ASN A 264 -12.67 -5.37 0.95
N GLY A 265 -12.14 -6.50 0.50
CA GLY A 265 -12.63 -7.84 0.87
C GLY A 265 -13.94 -8.29 0.22
N VAL A 266 -14.47 -7.55 -0.75
CA VAL A 266 -15.77 -7.88 -1.40
C VAL A 266 -15.74 -9.26 -2.04
N VAL A 267 -14.64 -9.65 -2.71
CA VAL A 267 -14.53 -10.93 -3.44
C VAL A 267 -14.53 -12.11 -2.48
N GLY A 268 -13.66 -12.08 -1.45
CA GLY A 268 -13.60 -13.13 -0.43
C GLY A 268 -14.89 -13.22 0.39
N THR A 269 -15.50 -12.08 0.74
CA THR A 269 -16.79 -12.02 1.45
C THR A 269 -17.90 -12.66 0.61
N ALA A 270 -17.96 -12.38 -0.70
CA ALA A 270 -18.93 -12.99 -1.61
C ALA A 270 -18.71 -14.50 -1.72
N ALA A 271 -17.46 -14.95 -1.78
CA ALA A 271 -17.12 -16.39 -1.81
C ALA A 271 -17.55 -17.10 -0.52
N ALA A 272 -17.33 -16.50 0.66
CA ALA A 272 -17.78 -17.05 1.94
C ALA A 272 -19.31 -17.16 2.02
N LEU A 273 -20.03 -16.17 1.54
CA LEU A 273 -21.50 -16.17 1.48
C LEU A 273 -22.05 -17.21 0.51
N ALA A 274 -21.33 -17.47 -0.61
CA ALA A 274 -21.70 -18.50 -1.59
C ALA A 274 -21.40 -19.93 -1.12
N GLY A 275 -20.31 -20.14 -0.37
CA GLY A 275 -19.83 -21.43 0.12
C GLY A 275 -19.69 -21.47 1.63
N PRO A 276 -20.78 -21.61 2.40
CA PRO A 276 -20.70 -21.67 3.86
C PRO A 276 -19.78 -22.82 4.33
N GLY A 277 -18.94 -22.53 5.31
CA GLY A 277 -17.97 -23.49 5.85
C GLY A 277 -16.61 -23.49 5.11
N ALA A 278 -16.40 -22.65 4.12
CA ALA A 278 -15.06 -22.41 3.56
C ALA A 278 -14.19 -21.61 4.54
N GLU A 279 -12.88 -21.89 4.54
CA GLU A 279 -11.88 -21.17 5.34
C GLU A 279 -11.27 -20.06 4.51
N LEU A 280 -11.51 -18.81 4.92
CA LEU A 280 -11.08 -17.63 4.17
C LEU A 280 -9.77 -17.06 4.69
N LEU A 281 -8.88 -16.72 3.74
CA LEU A 281 -7.67 -15.94 3.99
C LEU A 281 -7.68 -14.72 3.05
N PHE A 282 -7.63 -13.54 3.62
CA PHE A 282 -7.53 -12.27 2.89
C PHE A 282 -6.09 -11.78 2.93
N VAL A 283 -5.51 -11.47 1.77
CA VAL A 283 -4.11 -11.03 1.66
C VAL A 283 -4.01 -9.78 0.79
N ASP A 284 -3.39 -8.74 1.30
CA ASP A 284 -3.04 -7.53 0.55
C ASP A 284 -1.69 -6.97 1.04
N GLU A 285 -1.06 -6.10 0.26
CA GLU A 285 0.17 -5.41 0.67
C GLU A 285 -0.12 -4.12 1.47
N SER A 286 -1.36 -3.60 1.40
CA SER A 286 -1.84 -2.40 2.09
C SER A 286 -2.49 -2.76 3.42
N HIS A 287 -2.03 -2.14 4.51
CA HIS A 287 -2.64 -2.27 5.83
C HIS A 287 -4.08 -1.74 5.88
N GLN A 288 -4.38 -0.67 5.13
CA GLN A 288 -5.72 -0.11 5.03
C GLN A 288 -6.66 -1.06 4.26
N ALA A 289 -6.15 -1.74 3.23
CA ALA A 289 -6.93 -2.72 2.48
C ALA A 289 -7.30 -3.92 3.36
N VAL A 290 -6.33 -4.50 4.07
CA VAL A 290 -6.57 -5.64 4.98
C VAL A 290 -7.58 -5.28 6.08
N ALA A 291 -7.45 -4.09 6.69
CA ALA A 291 -8.42 -3.60 7.67
C ALA A 291 -9.83 -3.42 7.06
N SER A 292 -9.91 -2.91 5.82
CA SER A 292 -11.18 -2.79 5.09
C SER A 292 -11.81 -4.15 4.84
N ALA A 293 -11.01 -5.14 4.42
CA ALA A 293 -11.47 -6.51 4.19
C ALA A 293 -11.99 -7.16 5.47
N GLU A 294 -11.29 -7.00 6.58
CA GLU A 294 -11.72 -7.52 7.87
C GLU A 294 -13.05 -6.89 8.31
N GLU A 295 -13.17 -5.57 8.30
CA GLU A 295 -14.42 -4.91 8.70
C GLU A 295 -15.57 -5.23 7.75
N THR A 296 -15.33 -5.33 6.43
CA THR A 296 -16.34 -5.77 5.45
C THR A 296 -16.81 -7.18 5.77
N PHE A 297 -15.88 -8.10 5.95
CA PHE A 297 -16.20 -9.50 6.25
C PHE A 297 -16.98 -9.64 7.57
N ARG A 298 -16.46 -9.06 8.67
CA ARG A 298 -17.08 -9.10 10.00
C ARG A 298 -18.48 -8.46 10.02
N THR A 299 -18.66 -7.35 9.30
CA THR A 299 -19.97 -6.67 9.19
C THR A 299 -21.04 -7.57 8.57
N ASN A 300 -20.67 -8.43 7.63
CA ASN A 300 -21.62 -9.23 6.85
C ASN A 300 -21.79 -10.68 7.34
N LEU A 301 -20.80 -11.27 7.98
CA LEU A 301 -20.83 -12.66 8.46
C LEU A 301 -20.81 -12.76 9.99
N GLY A 302 -20.58 -11.66 10.70
CA GLY A 302 -20.50 -11.62 12.15
C GLY A 302 -19.06 -11.54 12.67
N PRO A 303 -18.87 -11.05 13.91
CA PRO A 303 -17.54 -10.80 14.49
C PRO A 303 -16.72 -12.06 14.68
N GLU A 304 -17.37 -13.19 14.95
CA GLU A 304 -16.74 -14.50 15.22
C GLU A 304 -16.61 -15.39 13.96
N ALA A 305 -17.03 -14.91 12.78
CA ALA A 305 -16.91 -15.70 11.56
C ALA A 305 -15.42 -16.01 11.27
N PRO A 306 -15.05 -17.27 11.00
CA PRO A 306 -13.66 -17.68 10.87
C PRO A 306 -13.06 -17.15 9.57
N ALA A 307 -12.03 -16.32 9.69
CA ALA A 307 -11.20 -15.85 8.57
C ALA A 307 -9.86 -15.33 9.11
N GLU A 308 -8.83 -15.40 8.26
CA GLU A 308 -7.51 -14.84 8.50
C GLU A 308 -7.30 -13.61 7.62
N PHE A 309 -6.63 -12.59 8.15
CA PHE A 309 -6.35 -11.31 7.48
C PHE A 309 -4.86 -11.00 7.59
N LEU A 310 -4.15 -10.98 6.46
CA LEU A 310 -2.69 -10.83 6.45
C LEU A 310 -2.24 -9.71 5.51
N THR A 311 -1.38 -8.84 6.03
CA THR A 311 -0.66 -7.87 5.20
C THR A 311 0.66 -8.49 4.77
N ALA A 312 0.85 -8.70 3.46
CA ALA A 312 2.01 -9.43 2.94
C ALA A 312 2.27 -9.17 1.45
N ASP A 313 3.47 -9.57 0.97
CA ASP A 313 3.81 -9.59 -0.46
C ASP A 313 3.21 -10.82 -1.14
N ALA A 314 2.06 -10.63 -1.77
CA ALA A 314 1.37 -11.70 -2.47
C ALA A 314 1.23 -12.95 -1.58
N LEU A 315 1.54 -14.15 -2.10
CA LEU A 315 1.60 -15.39 -1.31
C LEU A 315 3.05 -15.86 -1.20
N ALA A 316 3.90 -15.05 -0.59
CA ALA A 316 5.29 -15.43 -0.32
C ALA A 316 5.36 -16.72 0.54
N PRO A 317 6.46 -17.53 0.44
CA PRO A 317 6.56 -18.81 1.16
C PRO A 317 6.36 -18.68 2.67
N GLU A 318 6.73 -17.53 3.23
CA GLU A 318 6.62 -17.18 4.64
C GLU A 318 5.17 -16.91 5.06
N VAL A 319 4.31 -16.56 4.09
CA VAL A 319 2.90 -16.23 4.32
C VAL A 319 2.03 -17.48 4.33
N ILE A 320 2.26 -18.38 3.36
CA ILE A 320 1.42 -19.56 3.19
C ILE A 320 2.22 -20.78 2.72
N ALA A 321 1.97 -21.92 3.37
CA ALA A 321 2.64 -23.17 3.04
C ALA A 321 2.33 -23.61 1.60
N PRO A 322 3.31 -24.10 0.85
CA PRO A 322 3.07 -24.65 -0.48
C PRO A 322 2.06 -25.82 -0.45
N GLY A 323 1.15 -25.83 -1.42
CA GLY A 323 0.19 -26.94 -1.57
C GLY A 323 -0.92 -26.98 -0.51
N SER A 324 -1.19 -25.90 0.19
CA SER A 324 -2.17 -25.85 1.29
C SER A 324 -3.49 -25.16 0.93
N VAL A 325 -3.68 -24.69 -0.31
CA VAL A 325 -4.83 -23.90 -0.73
C VAL A 325 -5.63 -24.63 -1.82
N ASP A 326 -6.95 -24.58 -1.73
CA ASP A 326 -7.87 -25.15 -2.71
C ASP A 326 -8.21 -24.16 -3.83
N LEU A 327 -8.42 -22.91 -3.47
CA LEU A 327 -8.91 -21.86 -4.37
C LEU A 327 -8.22 -20.53 -4.09
N VAL A 328 -7.71 -19.90 -5.14
CA VAL A 328 -7.24 -18.50 -5.09
C VAL A 328 -8.13 -17.66 -5.99
N LEU A 329 -8.69 -16.60 -5.43
CA LEU A 329 -9.43 -15.56 -6.14
C LEU A 329 -8.53 -14.33 -6.28
N ASN A 330 -8.42 -13.76 -7.47
CA ASN A 330 -7.50 -12.65 -7.69
C ASN A 330 -8.07 -11.61 -8.66
N ASN A 331 -8.11 -10.37 -8.20
CA ASN A 331 -8.35 -9.19 -9.01
C ASN A 331 -7.08 -8.32 -9.00
N PRO A 332 -6.09 -8.60 -9.84
CA PRO A 332 -4.81 -7.89 -9.80
C PRO A 332 -4.97 -6.41 -10.13
N PRO A 333 -4.07 -5.52 -9.66
CA PRO A 333 -4.13 -4.09 -9.97
C PRO A 333 -3.98 -3.84 -11.48
N PHE A 334 -4.83 -2.96 -12.06
CA PHE A 334 -4.87 -2.67 -13.50
C PHE A 334 -4.27 -1.32 -13.90
N HIS A 335 -3.94 -0.44 -12.94
CA HIS A 335 -3.75 1.00 -13.16
C HIS A 335 -2.34 1.55 -12.85
N SER A 336 -1.32 0.71 -12.78
CA SER A 336 0.07 1.16 -12.71
C SER A 336 0.75 1.06 -14.06
N HIS A 337 1.87 1.77 -14.28
CA HIS A 337 2.66 1.68 -15.52
C HIS A 337 2.85 0.22 -15.92
N GLN A 338 2.59 -0.12 -17.18
CA GLN A 338 2.47 -1.50 -17.69
C GLN A 338 3.53 -2.48 -17.16
N ALA A 339 4.80 -2.06 -17.09
CA ALA A 339 5.89 -2.92 -16.59
C ALA A 339 5.75 -3.30 -15.10
N THR A 340 5.33 -2.37 -14.24
CA THR A 340 5.15 -2.63 -12.80
C THR A 340 3.92 -3.50 -12.53
N THR A 341 2.83 -3.25 -13.26
CA THR A 341 1.59 -4.05 -13.18
C THR A 341 1.84 -5.49 -13.61
N ASP A 342 2.61 -5.69 -14.67
CA ASP A 342 2.96 -7.00 -15.20
C ASP A 342 3.81 -7.80 -14.22
N ALA A 343 4.78 -7.19 -13.56
CA ALA A 343 5.61 -7.82 -12.55
C ALA A 343 4.79 -8.21 -11.30
N THR A 344 3.89 -7.34 -10.85
CA THR A 344 3.00 -7.62 -9.70
C THR A 344 2.06 -8.79 -10.00
N ALA A 345 1.35 -8.75 -11.14
CA ALA A 345 0.47 -9.85 -11.54
C ALA A 345 1.23 -11.19 -11.67
N TRP A 346 2.46 -11.15 -12.23
CA TRP A 346 3.31 -12.34 -12.33
C TRP A 346 3.68 -12.90 -10.96
N ARG A 347 4.07 -12.07 -9.99
CA ARG A 347 4.33 -12.50 -8.60
C ARG A 347 3.10 -13.14 -7.97
N MET A 348 1.93 -12.47 -8.10
CA MET A 348 0.67 -13.01 -7.57
C MET A 348 0.34 -14.38 -8.16
N PHE A 349 0.44 -14.56 -9.49
CA PHE A 349 0.17 -15.84 -10.14
C PHE A 349 1.19 -16.93 -9.75
N THR A 350 2.46 -16.56 -9.60
CA THR A 350 3.51 -17.50 -9.18
C THR A 350 3.30 -17.93 -7.73
N GLY A 351 2.98 -17.01 -6.85
CA GLY A 351 2.63 -17.28 -5.45
C GLY A 351 1.40 -18.17 -5.34
N ALA A 352 0.35 -17.85 -6.10
CA ALA A 352 -0.88 -18.65 -6.16
C ALA A 352 -0.61 -20.08 -6.61
N ARG A 353 0.16 -20.27 -7.71
CA ARG A 353 0.52 -21.63 -8.17
C ARG A 353 1.27 -22.42 -7.12
N ARG A 354 2.16 -21.79 -6.37
CA ARG A 354 2.90 -22.45 -5.30
C ARG A 354 1.98 -22.85 -4.15
N ALA A 355 1.14 -21.92 -3.68
CA ALA A 355 0.22 -22.12 -2.56
C ALA A 355 -0.87 -23.17 -2.84
N LEU A 356 -1.35 -23.25 -4.07
CA LEU A 356 -2.37 -24.21 -4.47
C LEU A 356 -1.88 -25.66 -4.33
N ARG A 357 -2.75 -26.56 -3.87
CA ARG A 357 -2.57 -28.03 -3.94
C ARG A 357 -2.73 -28.55 -5.37
N PRO A 358 -2.27 -29.76 -5.71
CA PRO A 358 -2.67 -30.41 -6.97
C PRO A 358 -4.20 -30.47 -7.09
N GLY A 359 -4.73 -30.09 -8.25
CA GLY A 359 -6.17 -29.92 -8.50
C GLY A 359 -6.76 -28.60 -7.99
N GLY A 360 -6.03 -27.79 -7.22
CA GLY A 360 -6.46 -26.47 -6.77
C GLY A 360 -6.51 -25.45 -7.92
N GLU A 361 -7.31 -24.41 -7.75
CA GLU A 361 -7.70 -23.50 -8.82
C GLU A 361 -7.29 -22.04 -8.55
N LEU A 362 -6.79 -21.37 -9.56
CA LEU A 362 -6.65 -19.92 -9.60
C LEU A 362 -7.71 -19.31 -10.51
N TRP A 363 -8.53 -18.42 -9.97
CA TRP A 363 -9.50 -17.63 -10.71
C TRP A 363 -9.07 -16.17 -10.75
N VAL A 364 -9.03 -15.59 -11.96
CA VAL A 364 -8.52 -14.23 -12.18
C VAL A 364 -9.51 -13.45 -13.03
N VAL A 365 -9.84 -12.24 -12.58
CA VAL A 365 -10.46 -11.23 -13.46
C VAL A 365 -9.37 -10.28 -13.99
N GLY A 366 -9.51 -9.86 -15.22
CA GLY A 366 -8.58 -8.87 -15.80
C GLY A 366 -9.14 -8.21 -17.05
N ASN A 367 -8.59 -7.05 -17.39
CA ASN A 367 -8.86 -6.44 -18.69
C ASN A 367 -8.35 -7.35 -19.81
N ARG A 368 -9.16 -7.53 -20.85
CA ARG A 368 -8.87 -8.43 -21.98
C ARG A 368 -7.50 -8.17 -22.62
N HIS A 369 -7.09 -6.89 -22.75
CA HIS A 369 -5.83 -6.50 -23.38
C HIS A 369 -4.57 -6.86 -22.56
N LEU A 370 -4.69 -7.19 -21.26
CA LEU A 370 -3.54 -7.53 -20.40
C LEU A 370 -2.95 -8.92 -20.70
N GLY A 371 -3.62 -9.74 -21.50
CA GLY A 371 -3.09 -11.02 -21.97
C GLY A 371 -2.81 -12.03 -20.83
N TYR A 372 -3.51 -11.97 -19.70
CA TYR A 372 -3.29 -12.85 -18.56
C TYR A 372 -3.42 -14.34 -18.91
N HIS A 373 -4.24 -14.69 -19.90
CA HIS A 373 -4.38 -16.07 -20.38
C HIS A 373 -3.04 -16.65 -20.90
N VAL A 374 -2.18 -15.84 -21.50
CA VAL A 374 -0.84 -16.27 -21.95
C VAL A 374 0.05 -16.57 -20.75
N LYS A 375 0.05 -15.68 -19.74
CA LYS A 375 0.82 -15.84 -18.51
C LYS A 375 0.38 -17.07 -17.72
N LEU A 376 -0.93 -17.28 -17.59
CA LEU A 376 -1.50 -18.44 -16.89
C LEU A 376 -1.18 -19.75 -17.62
N ARG A 377 -1.31 -19.80 -18.95
CA ARG A 377 -0.91 -20.99 -19.74
C ARG A 377 0.58 -21.33 -19.57
N ARG A 378 1.44 -20.30 -19.59
CA ARG A 378 2.88 -20.50 -19.37
C ARG A 378 3.16 -21.06 -17.99
N LEU A 379 2.46 -20.60 -16.97
CA LEU A 379 2.72 -20.95 -15.57
C LEU A 379 2.06 -22.26 -15.15
N PHE A 380 0.78 -22.49 -15.52
CA PHE A 380 -0.01 -23.65 -15.09
C PHE A 380 -0.08 -24.77 -16.13
N GLY A 381 0.32 -24.52 -17.38
CA GLY A 381 0.14 -25.44 -18.51
C GLY A 381 -1.30 -25.48 -19.05
N ASN A 382 -2.23 -24.73 -18.45
CA ASN A 382 -3.62 -24.63 -18.86
C ASN A 382 -4.19 -23.25 -18.51
N CYS A 383 -5.30 -22.89 -19.17
CA CYS A 383 -6.09 -21.71 -18.85
C CYS A 383 -7.43 -21.80 -19.59
N GLN A 384 -8.52 -21.77 -18.86
CA GLN A 384 -9.88 -21.75 -19.36
C GLN A 384 -10.45 -20.34 -19.31
N LEU A 385 -11.12 -19.88 -20.36
CA LEU A 385 -11.98 -18.72 -20.34
C LEU A 385 -13.33 -19.13 -19.73
N VAL A 386 -13.65 -18.62 -18.55
CA VAL A 386 -14.92 -18.87 -17.87
C VAL A 386 -16.00 -17.95 -18.40
N ALA A 387 -15.69 -16.65 -18.48
CA ALA A 387 -16.58 -15.61 -18.97
C ALA A 387 -15.79 -14.49 -19.62
N GLY A 388 -16.45 -13.73 -20.51
CA GLY A 388 -15.84 -12.58 -21.14
C GLY A 388 -16.87 -11.61 -21.71
N ASN A 389 -16.51 -10.33 -21.64
CA ASN A 389 -17.20 -9.24 -22.33
C ASN A 389 -16.17 -8.41 -23.13
N PRO A 390 -16.54 -7.34 -23.83
CA PRO A 390 -15.58 -6.52 -24.58
C PRO A 390 -14.40 -5.99 -23.76
N LYS A 391 -14.57 -5.74 -22.45
CA LYS A 391 -13.57 -5.12 -21.59
C LYS A 391 -12.84 -6.12 -20.70
N PHE A 392 -13.56 -7.09 -20.09
CA PHE A 392 -13.06 -8.00 -19.08
C PHE A 392 -13.11 -9.48 -19.49
N VAL A 393 -12.26 -10.26 -18.86
CA VAL A 393 -12.27 -11.72 -18.91
C VAL A 393 -12.17 -12.29 -17.50
N VAL A 394 -12.86 -13.40 -17.25
CA VAL A 394 -12.64 -14.26 -16.08
C VAL A 394 -11.96 -15.53 -16.56
N LEU A 395 -10.80 -15.82 -15.99
CA LEU A 395 -9.92 -16.92 -16.36
C LEU A 395 -9.77 -17.89 -15.18
N ARG A 396 -9.74 -19.18 -15.50
CA ARG A 396 -9.47 -20.26 -14.54
C ARG A 396 -8.24 -21.04 -14.96
N ALA A 397 -7.31 -21.27 -14.04
CA ALA A 397 -6.16 -22.15 -14.21
C ALA A 397 -6.12 -23.19 -13.08
N VAL A 398 -5.81 -24.44 -13.40
CA VAL A 398 -5.77 -25.55 -12.45
C VAL A 398 -4.34 -26.01 -12.26
N LYS A 399 -3.89 -26.19 -11.01
CA LYS A 399 -2.56 -26.74 -10.71
C LYS A 399 -2.60 -28.25 -10.94
N ARG A 400 -1.72 -28.73 -11.81
CA ARG A 400 -1.48 -30.17 -12.08
C ARG A 400 -0.37 -30.68 -11.19
#